data_e7343867f0da9c39b58dd3a2e2ec1165
#
_entry.id   e7343867f0da9c39b58dd3a2e2ec1165
#
_cell.length_a   1.000
_cell.length_b   1.000
_cell.length_c   1.000
_cell.angle_alpha   90.00
_cell.angle_beta   90.00
_cell.angle_gamma   90.00
#
_symmetry.space_group_name_H-M   'P 1'
#
loop_
_entity.id
_entity.type
_entity.pdbx_description
1 polymer ?
#
loop_
_entity_poly.entity_id
_entity_poly.type
_entity_poly.pdbx_seq_one_letter_code
_entity_poly.pdbx_strand_id
1 'polypeptide(L)'
;MSNYSFNIKQNDTSPALSVVVADSSGTAINITGASVIFKMRAVNSSSLKVNSSATITNASNGAVSYTFSASDTDTAGLFQGEFQVTFSGGAIETFPNSEYISINVLAALDS
;
A
#
# COMPACT_ATOMS: atom_id res chain seq x y z
N MET A 1 2.94 16.71 4.93
CA MET A 1 2.00 15.83 5.65
C MET A 1 1.40 14.84 4.67
N SER A 2 1.34 13.59 5.04
CA SER A 2 0.74 12.57 4.18
C SER A 2 -0.78 12.69 4.19
N ASN A 3 -1.39 12.56 3.00
CA ASN A 3 -2.84 12.49 2.87
C ASN A 3 -3.36 11.06 3.00
N TYR A 4 -2.45 10.10 3.17
CA TYR A 4 -2.79 8.68 3.24
C TYR A 4 -2.32 8.14 4.57
N SER A 5 -3.25 7.61 5.34
CA SER A 5 -2.92 6.96 6.60
C SER A 5 -3.81 5.75 6.81
N PHE A 6 -3.28 4.75 7.49
CA PHE A 6 -3.96 3.49 7.70
C PHE A 6 -3.53 2.92 9.04
N ASN A 7 -4.50 2.47 9.83
CA ASN A 7 -4.24 1.87 11.14
C ASN A 7 -4.73 0.42 11.13
N ILE A 8 -3.91 -0.46 11.70
CA ILE A 8 -4.25 -1.87 11.83
C ILE A 8 -3.61 -2.39 13.11
N LYS A 9 -4.27 -3.33 13.78
CA LYS A 9 -3.71 -3.93 14.98
C LYS A 9 -2.70 -5.00 14.63
N GLN A 10 -1.76 -5.23 15.54
CA GLN A 10 -0.73 -6.24 15.41
C GLN A 10 -1.35 -7.61 15.15
N ASN A 11 -0.80 -8.34 14.20
CA ASN A 11 -1.22 -9.67 13.75
C ASN A 11 -2.58 -9.71 13.04
N ASP A 12 -3.23 -8.58 12.85
CA ASP A 12 -4.49 -8.54 12.11
C ASP A 12 -4.24 -8.59 10.60
N THR A 13 -5.18 -9.18 9.89
CA THR A 13 -5.17 -9.26 8.43
C THR A 13 -6.28 -8.46 7.79
N SER A 14 -7.14 -7.88 8.59
CA SER A 14 -8.29 -7.09 8.16
C SER A 14 -8.33 -5.81 8.98
N PRO A 15 -8.72 -4.68 8.42
CA PRO A 15 -9.21 -4.47 7.06
C PRO A 15 -8.08 -4.45 6.02
N ALA A 16 -8.44 -4.61 4.75
CA ALA A 16 -7.49 -4.43 3.65
C ALA A 16 -7.21 -2.95 3.44
N LEU A 17 -6.00 -2.65 2.96
CA LEU A 17 -5.63 -1.28 2.59
C LEU A 17 -6.08 -1.05 1.14
N SER A 18 -7.03 -0.13 0.96
CA SER A 18 -7.58 0.17 -0.37
C SER A 18 -7.28 1.60 -0.74
N VAL A 19 -6.79 1.81 -1.96
CA VAL A 19 -6.49 3.16 -2.47
C VAL A 19 -6.94 3.25 -3.91
N VAL A 20 -7.06 4.50 -4.40
CA VAL A 20 -7.28 4.78 -5.81
C VAL A 20 -6.01 5.45 -6.32
N VAL A 21 -5.43 4.83 -7.36
CA VAL A 21 -4.26 5.39 -8.03
C VAL A 21 -4.72 6.60 -8.84
N ALA A 22 -4.12 7.74 -8.55
CA ALA A 22 -4.53 9.00 -9.17
C ALA A 22 -3.33 9.85 -9.56
N ASP A 23 -3.53 10.74 -10.52
CA ASP A 23 -2.50 11.68 -10.93
C ASP A 23 -2.42 12.86 -9.95
N SER A 24 -1.53 13.82 -10.23
CA SER A 24 -1.30 14.95 -9.32
C SER A 24 -2.51 15.86 -9.18
N SER A 25 -3.46 15.80 -10.10
CA SER A 25 -4.70 16.59 -10.01
C SER A 25 -5.81 15.84 -9.29
N GLY A 26 -5.56 14.59 -8.88
CA GLY A 26 -6.56 13.79 -8.18
C GLY A 26 -7.45 12.96 -9.09
N THR A 27 -7.17 12.95 -10.39
CA THR A 27 -7.95 12.17 -11.34
C THR A 27 -7.48 10.72 -11.33
N ALA A 28 -8.42 9.78 -11.17
CA ALA A 28 -8.11 8.36 -11.16
C ALA A 28 -7.48 7.94 -12.48
N ILE A 29 -6.47 7.07 -12.39
CA ILE A 29 -5.74 6.58 -13.56
C ILE A 29 -6.26 5.21 -13.93
N ASN A 30 -6.52 5.01 -15.23
CA ASN A 30 -6.92 3.71 -15.76
C ASN A 30 -5.68 2.79 -15.76
N ILE A 31 -5.73 1.69 -15.01
CA ILE A 31 -4.63 0.74 -14.89
C ILE A 31 -4.97 -0.62 -15.49
N THR A 32 -5.87 -0.63 -16.47
CA THR A 32 -6.23 -1.86 -17.18
C THR A 32 -4.97 -2.50 -17.80
N GLY A 33 -4.76 -3.79 -17.52
CA GLY A 33 -3.60 -4.52 -18.02
C GLY A 33 -2.33 -4.32 -17.21
N ALA A 34 -2.37 -3.52 -16.15
CA ALA A 34 -1.22 -3.29 -15.30
C ALA A 34 -1.08 -4.36 -14.23
N SER A 35 0.11 -4.44 -13.63
CA SER A 35 0.33 -5.21 -12.40
C SER A 35 0.73 -4.24 -11.29
N VAL A 36 0.41 -4.59 -10.04
CA VAL A 36 0.64 -3.72 -8.90
C VAL A 36 1.30 -4.51 -7.79
N ILE A 37 2.34 -3.92 -7.21
CA ILE A 37 3.05 -4.50 -6.06
C ILE A 37 2.92 -3.52 -4.91
N PHE A 38 2.57 -4.04 -3.73
CA PHE A 38 2.56 -3.25 -2.49
C PHE A 38 3.90 -3.43 -1.80
N LYS A 39 4.52 -2.32 -1.41
CA LYS A 39 5.80 -2.31 -0.71
C LYS A 39 5.64 -1.54 0.59
N MET A 40 6.19 -2.08 1.67
CA MET A 40 6.11 -1.46 2.99
C MET A 40 7.41 -1.68 3.74
N ARG A 41 7.86 -0.64 4.44
CA ARG A 41 9.04 -0.73 5.31
C ARG A 41 8.80 0.05 6.59
N ALA A 42 9.54 -0.29 7.65
CA ALA A 42 9.54 0.52 8.85
C ALA A 42 10.18 1.88 8.56
N VAL A 43 9.69 2.92 9.22
CA VAL A 43 10.14 4.29 8.98
C VAL A 43 11.66 4.44 9.12
N ASN A 44 12.26 3.70 10.05
CA ASN A 44 13.69 3.80 10.33
C ASN A 44 14.49 2.67 9.72
N SER A 45 13.96 1.98 8.70
CA SER A 45 14.62 0.84 8.06
C SER A 45 14.69 1.04 6.56
N SER A 46 15.72 0.52 5.93
CA SER A 46 15.83 0.49 4.48
C SER A 46 15.37 -0.84 3.89
N SER A 47 15.09 -1.84 4.74
CA SER A 47 14.65 -3.15 4.29
C SER A 47 13.13 -3.21 4.18
N LEU A 48 12.62 -3.82 3.10
CA LEU A 48 11.19 -3.97 2.92
C LEU A 48 10.64 -5.05 3.85
N LYS A 49 9.58 -4.72 4.57
CA LYS A 49 8.81 -5.67 5.36
C LYS A 49 7.85 -6.43 4.48
N VAL A 50 7.27 -5.76 3.49
CA VAL A 50 6.31 -6.33 2.55
C VAL A 50 6.75 -5.96 1.14
N ASN A 51 6.71 -6.94 0.24
CA ASN A 51 6.97 -6.74 -1.19
C ASN A 51 6.18 -7.82 -1.91
N SER A 52 4.89 -7.57 -2.07
CA SER A 52 3.94 -8.58 -2.53
C SER A 52 2.93 -7.99 -3.50
N SER A 53 2.36 -8.85 -4.35
CA SER A 53 1.35 -8.43 -5.31
C SER A 53 0.12 -7.87 -4.61
N ALA A 54 -0.39 -6.77 -5.12
CA ALA A 54 -1.66 -6.20 -4.71
C ALA A 54 -2.76 -6.63 -5.68
N THR A 55 -4.01 -6.45 -5.26
CA THR A 55 -5.18 -6.79 -6.06
C THR A 55 -5.71 -5.54 -6.73
N ILE A 56 -5.99 -5.63 -8.03
CA ILE A 56 -6.68 -4.56 -8.75
C ILE A 56 -8.16 -4.84 -8.63
N THR A 57 -8.88 -3.96 -7.92
CA THR A 57 -10.31 -4.15 -7.66
C THR A 57 -11.20 -3.49 -8.70
N ASN A 58 -10.71 -2.40 -9.30
CA ASN A 58 -11.41 -1.74 -10.42
C ASN A 58 -10.37 -1.03 -11.28
N ALA A 59 -9.95 -1.71 -12.35
CA ALA A 59 -8.84 -1.24 -13.17
C ALA A 59 -9.13 0.10 -13.85
N SER A 60 -10.34 0.29 -14.37
CA SER A 60 -10.66 1.53 -15.08
C SER A 60 -10.69 2.74 -14.16
N ASN A 61 -10.93 2.54 -12.88
CA ASN A 61 -10.96 3.60 -11.87
C ASN A 61 -9.70 3.65 -11.01
N GLY A 62 -8.69 2.85 -11.32
CA GLY A 62 -7.44 2.85 -10.58
C GLY A 62 -7.54 2.29 -9.17
N ALA A 63 -8.58 1.53 -8.86
CA ALA A 63 -8.78 1.01 -7.51
C ALA A 63 -7.95 -0.24 -7.27
N VAL A 64 -7.15 -0.22 -6.20
CA VAL A 64 -6.29 -1.34 -5.80
C VAL A 64 -6.44 -1.59 -4.31
N SER A 65 -6.12 -2.80 -3.87
CA SER A 65 -6.12 -3.13 -2.45
C SER A 65 -5.02 -4.13 -2.14
N TYR A 66 -4.56 -4.11 -0.89
CA TYR A 66 -3.64 -5.10 -0.37
C TYR A 66 -4.21 -5.69 0.91
N THR A 67 -4.28 -7.02 0.96
CA THR A 67 -4.70 -7.75 2.15
C THR A 67 -3.46 -8.21 2.88
N PHE A 68 -3.30 -7.77 4.13
CA PHE A 68 -2.14 -8.11 4.94
C PHE A 68 -2.18 -9.57 5.37
N SER A 69 -1.00 -10.19 5.43
CA SER A 69 -0.84 -11.47 6.14
C SER A 69 -0.49 -11.16 7.59
N ALA A 70 -0.65 -12.14 8.47
CA ALA A 70 -0.32 -11.95 9.89
C ALA A 70 1.16 -11.59 10.08
N SER A 71 2.04 -12.12 9.23
CA SER A 71 3.47 -11.79 9.31
C SER A 71 3.78 -10.38 8.86
N ASP A 72 2.92 -9.76 8.04
CA ASP A 72 3.12 -8.38 7.62
C ASP A 72 2.90 -7.40 8.77
N THR A 73 2.04 -7.74 9.72
CA THR A 73 1.65 -6.88 10.83
C THR A 73 2.12 -7.41 12.18
N ASP A 74 3.12 -8.28 12.19
CA ASP A 74 3.56 -8.94 13.42
C ASP A 74 4.38 -8.05 14.33
N THR A 75 4.77 -6.87 13.88
CA THR A 75 5.58 -5.93 14.64
C THR A 75 4.86 -4.60 14.73
N ALA A 76 4.57 -4.14 15.95
CA ALA A 76 3.97 -2.83 16.16
C ALA A 76 4.95 -1.73 15.79
N GLY A 77 4.44 -0.62 15.27
CA GLY A 77 5.27 0.52 14.93
C GLY A 77 4.71 1.28 13.74
N LEU A 78 5.50 2.25 13.28
CA LEU A 78 5.12 3.11 12.17
C LEU A 78 5.87 2.66 10.92
N PHE A 79 5.12 2.47 9.85
CA PHE A 79 5.63 2.00 8.57
C PHE A 79 5.26 2.97 7.46
N GLN A 80 5.98 2.88 6.36
CA GLN A 80 5.70 3.62 5.13
C GLN A 80 5.38 2.61 4.03
N GLY A 81 4.30 2.86 3.29
CA GLY A 81 3.88 1.98 2.21
C GLY A 81 3.68 2.72 0.91
N GLU A 82 3.75 1.98 -0.18
CA GLU A 82 3.50 2.51 -1.51
C GLU A 82 3.08 1.39 -2.45
N PHE A 83 2.38 1.76 -3.51
CA PHE A 83 1.99 0.82 -4.57
C PHE A 83 2.78 1.14 -5.82
N GLN A 84 3.50 0.15 -6.35
CA GLN A 84 4.22 0.30 -7.60
C GLN A 84 3.40 -0.34 -8.73
N VAL A 85 3.03 0.47 -9.70
CA VAL A 85 2.22 0.06 -10.84
C VAL A 85 3.12 -0.09 -12.06
N THR A 86 3.09 -1.26 -12.69
CA THR A 86 3.75 -1.50 -13.97
C THR A 86 2.67 -1.58 -15.03
N PHE A 87 2.63 -0.60 -15.91
CA PHE A 87 1.61 -0.50 -16.97
C PHE A 87 1.89 -1.53 -18.07
N SER A 88 0.87 -1.83 -18.86
CA SER A 88 0.98 -2.83 -19.91
C SER A 88 2.08 -2.52 -20.94
N GLY A 89 2.41 -1.25 -21.12
CA GLY A 89 3.51 -0.83 -21.99
C GLY A 89 4.89 -0.89 -21.36
N GLY A 90 5.00 -1.28 -20.09
CA GLY A 90 6.27 -1.37 -19.38
C GLY A 90 6.64 -0.18 -18.53
N ALA A 91 5.89 0.93 -18.61
CA ALA A 91 6.14 2.08 -17.76
C ALA A 91 5.83 1.76 -16.31
N ILE A 92 6.60 2.31 -15.39
CA ILE A 92 6.46 2.07 -13.96
C ILE A 92 6.18 3.39 -13.26
N GLU A 93 5.18 3.40 -12.39
CA GLU A 93 4.86 4.56 -11.58
C GLU A 93 4.51 4.12 -10.17
N THR A 94 5.00 4.85 -9.16
CA THR A 94 4.79 4.52 -7.77
C THR A 94 3.84 5.52 -7.14
N PHE A 95 2.86 5.04 -6.37
CA PHE A 95 1.85 5.88 -5.73
C PHE A 95 1.87 5.68 -4.23
N PRO A 96 1.79 6.77 -3.45
CA PRO A 96 1.75 8.18 -3.88
C PRO A 96 3.05 8.61 -4.55
N ASN A 97 2.99 9.60 -5.46
CA ASN A 97 4.16 9.99 -6.26
C ASN A 97 5.22 10.74 -5.44
N SER A 98 4.80 11.52 -4.45
CA SER A 98 5.71 12.41 -3.73
C SER A 98 5.67 12.20 -2.22
N GLU A 99 4.98 11.18 -1.74
CA GLU A 99 4.87 10.87 -0.31
C GLU A 99 4.67 9.38 -0.13
N TYR A 100 4.47 8.95 1.09
CA TYR A 100 4.20 7.55 1.42
C TYR A 100 2.85 7.43 2.11
N ILE A 101 2.28 6.22 2.09
CA ILE A 101 1.14 5.89 2.92
C ILE A 101 1.69 5.63 4.33
N SER A 102 1.20 6.37 5.32
CA SER A 102 1.58 6.13 6.72
C SER A 102 0.77 4.95 7.23
N ILE A 103 1.45 3.89 7.64
CA ILE A 103 0.80 2.69 8.15
C ILE A 103 1.22 2.51 9.60
N ASN A 104 0.24 2.58 10.49
CA ASN A 104 0.47 2.46 11.93
C ASN A 104 -0.03 1.10 12.40
N VAL A 105 0.90 0.22 12.75
CA VAL A 105 0.57 -1.09 13.33
C VAL A 105 0.52 -0.92 14.84
N LEU A 106 -0.69 -0.99 15.40
CA LEU A 106 -0.93 -0.78 16.81
C LEU A 106 -0.73 -2.08 17.57
N ALA A 107 -0.09 -2.00 18.74
CA ALA A 107 0.09 -3.18 19.57
C ALA A 107 -1.27 -3.74 19.99
N ALA A 108 -1.42 -5.05 19.90
CA ALA A 108 -2.61 -5.73 20.39
C ALA A 108 -2.52 -5.91 21.90
N LEU A 109 -3.69 -6.01 22.56
CA LEU A 109 -3.73 -6.10 24.02
C LEU A 109 -3.06 -7.36 24.56
N ASP A 110 -3.09 -8.43 23.77
CA ASP A 110 -2.62 -9.75 24.22
C ASP A 110 -1.32 -10.17 23.53
N SER A 111 -0.60 -9.27 22.93
CA SER A 111 0.63 -9.61 22.21
C SER A 111 1.88 -9.14 22.91
#